data_620911a329f94bd5263b008de1e14842
#
_entry.id   620911a329f94bd5263b008de1e14842
#
_cell.length_a   1.000
_cell.length_b   1.000
_cell.length_c   1.000
_cell.angle_alpha   90.00
_cell.angle_beta   90.00
_cell.angle_gamma   90.00
#
_symmetry.space_group_name_H-M   'P 1'
#
loop_
_entity.id
_entity.type
_entity.pdbx_description
1 polymer ?
#
loop_
_entity_poly.entity_id
_entity_poly.type
_entity_poly.pdbx_seq_one_letter_code
_entity_poly.pdbx_strand_id
1 'polypeptide(L)'
;MSEREFEAFLKEAEGDFSTTENWEDRLVLWQDKLQVLRADIHQWLAKYVEAGSIVISEEEKTLIEEGLGSYTVKGLRLEFGHHIISITPVGTRLIGSVGRVDVIGPKATQRLLLVDKTASEPNIATYITPNGEVEVFEATGQYFVKVDWAWKLATRPPEVKYTHLDANAFFDILMKVVNG
;
A
#
# COMPACT_ATOMS: atom_id res chain seq x y z
N MET A 1 -6.42 42.93 -10.19
CA MET A 1 -7.21 41.80 -9.63
C MET A 1 -8.42 42.39 -8.95
N SER A 2 -9.61 42.02 -9.39
CA SER A 2 -10.84 42.51 -8.78
C SER A 2 -11.22 41.62 -7.57
N GLU A 3 -11.99 42.16 -6.65
CA GLU A 3 -12.52 41.43 -5.48
C GLU A 3 -13.27 40.16 -5.92
N ARG A 4 -13.98 40.20 -7.05
CA ARG A 4 -14.66 39.05 -7.67
C ARG A 4 -13.69 37.96 -8.16
N GLU A 5 -12.55 38.34 -8.71
CA GLU A 5 -11.52 37.37 -9.15
C GLU A 5 -10.87 36.71 -7.95
N PHE A 6 -10.67 37.44 -6.87
CA PHE A 6 -10.14 36.89 -5.62
C PHE A 6 -11.16 35.97 -4.93
N GLU A 7 -12.46 36.32 -4.91
CA GLU A 7 -13.51 35.44 -4.41
C GLU A 7 -13.65 34.15 -5.22
N ALA A 8 -13.52 34.25 -6.56
CA ALA A 8 -13.50 33.07 -7.45
C ALA A 8 -12.29 32.18 -7.18
N PHE A 9 -11.13 32.78 -6.99
CA PHE A 9 -9.90 32.06 -6.61
C PHE A 9 -10.04 31.37 -5.23
N LEU A 10 -10.63 32.06 -4.24
CA LEU A 10 -10.88 31.45 -2.93
C LEU A 10 -11.84 30.27 -3.01
N LYS A 11 -12.90 30.38 -3.82
CA LYS A 11 -13.85 29.29 -4.05
C LYS A 11 -13.22 28.11 -4.79
N GLU A 12 -12.34 28.40 -5.74
CA GLU A 12 -11.59 27.37 -6.46
C GLU A 12 -10.56 26.69 -5.54
N ALA A 13 -9.89 27.45 -4.69
CA ALA A 13 -8.98 26.93 -3.66
C ALA A 13 -9.74 26.15 -2.58
N GLU A 14 -10.90 26.60 -2.13
CA GLU A 14 -11.79 25.83 -1.24
C GLU A 14 -12.35 24.58 -1.92
N GLY A 15 -12.64 24.65 -3.22
CA GLY A 15 -13.07 23.50 -4.04
C GLY A 15 -11.98 22.44 -4.22
N ASP A 16 -10.75 22.85 -4.34
CA ASP A 16 -9.59 21.93 -4.38
C ASP A 16 -9.30 21.28 -3.01
N PHE A 17 -9.58 21.97 -1.90
CA PHE A 17 -9.51 21.39 -0.56
C PHE A 17 -10.76 20.58 -0.20
N SER A 18 -11.88 20.72 -0.91
CA SER A 18 -13.11 19.96 -0.75
C SER A 18 -13.20 18.71 -1.63
N THR A 19 -12.12 18.23 -2.26
CA THR A 19 -11.99 16.81 -2.49
C THR A 19 -11.88 16.17 -1.11
N THR A 20 -13.04 16.03 -0.49
CA THR A 20 -13.25 15.13 0.63
C THR A 20 -12.75 13.79 0.15
N GLU A 21 -11.47 13.51 0.41
CA GLU A 21 -11.00 12.14 0.44
C GLU A 21 -12.04 11.42 1.29
N ASN A 22 -12.82 10.55 0.68
CA ASN A 22 -13.78 9.78 1.45
C ASN A 22 -12.97 8.75 2.24
N TRP A 23 -12.57 9.13 3.44
CA TRP A 23 -11.77 8.30 4.34
C TRP A 23 -12.42 6.94 4.61
N GLU A 24 -13.76 6.89 4.60
CA GLU A 24 -14.52 5.65 4.76
C GLU A 24 -14.31 4.72 3.58
N ASP A 25 -14.41 5.22 2.34
CA ASP A 25 -14.15 4.44 1.13
C ASP A 25 -12.71 3.96 1.05
N ARG A 26 -11.76 4.80 1.50
CA ARG A 26 -10.36 4.43 1.58
C ARG A 26 -10.12 3.30 2.58
N LEU A 27 -10.74 3.38 3.75
CA LEU A 27 -10.64 2.34 4.76
C LEU A 27 -11.25 1.02 4.28
N VAL A 28 -12.43 1.07 3.66
CA VAL A 28 -13.10 -0.11 3.08
C VAL A 28 -12.21 -0.75 2.01
N LEU A 29 -11.70 0.02 1.07
CA LEU A 29 -10.79 -0.48 0.03
C LEU A 29 -9.54 -1.13 0.65
N TRP A 30 -8.93 -0.48 1.63
CA TRP A 30 -7.76 -1.00 2.32
C TRP A 30 -8.02 -2.34 3.00
N GLN A 31 -9.10 -2.44 3.77
CA GLN A 31 -9.49 -3.66 4.45
C GLN A 31 -9.83 -4.78 3.47
N ASP A 32 -10.58 -4.48 2.40
CA ASP A 32 -10.92 -5.46 1.36
C ASP A 32 -9.66 -5.98 0.64
N LYS A 33 -8.74 -5.10 0.29
CA LYS A 33 -7.49 -5.50 -0.37
C LYS A 33 -6.54 -6.26 0.55
N LEU A 34 -6.52 -5.98 1.85
CA LEU A 34 -5.81 -6.79 2.84
C LEU A 34 -6.43 -8.19 2.94
N GLN A 35 -7.75 -8.30 2.90
CA GLN A 35 -8.44 -9.60 2.91
C GLN A 35 -8.10 -10.41 1.65
N VAL A 36 -8.10 -9.79 0.47
CA VAL A 36 -7.68 -10.43 -0.78
C VAL A 36 -6.24 -10.94 -0.68
N LEU A 37 -5.31 -10.11 -0.21
CA LEU A 37 -3.91 -10.50 -0.03
C LEU A 37 -3.77 -11.71 0.90
N ARG A 38 -4.46 -11.71 2.05
CA ARG A 38 -4.44 -12.86 2.96
C ARG A 38 -5.00 -14.13 2.33
N ALA A 39 -6.12 -14.01 1.60
CA ALA A 39 -6.73 -15.14 0.89
C ALA A 39 -5.79 -15.71 -0.18
N ASP A 40 -5.14 -14.87 -0.96
CA ASP A 40 -4.16 -15.29 -1.97
C ASP A 40 -2.97 -16.03 -1.31
N ILE A 41 -2.42 -15.49 -0.24
CA ILE A 41 -1.33 -16.13 0.50
C ILE A 41 -1.75 -17.49 1.05
N HIS A 42 -2.92 -17.61 1.64
CA HIS A 42 -3.45 -18.90 2.11
C HIS A 42 -3.59 -19.89 0.94
N GLN A 43 -4.09 -19.44 -0.22
CA GLN A 43 -4.21 -20.27 -1.39
C GLN A 43 -2.86 -20.74 -1.92
N TRP A 44 -1.87 -19.84 -2.04
CA TRP A 44 -0.53 -20.17 -2.53
C TRP A 44 0.21 -21.15 -1.61
N LEU A 45 -0.03 -21.06 -0.31
CA LEU A 45 0.64 -21.90 0.69
C LEU A 45 -0.17 -23.14 1.09
N ALA A 46 -1.39 -23.32 0.58
CA ALA A 46 -2.33 -24.37 1.04
C ALA A 46 -1.72 -25.75 1.11
N LYS A 47 -1.03 -26.20 0.05
CA LYS A 47 -0.40 -27.53 0.01
C LYS A 47 0.69 -27.73 1.08
N TYR A 48 1.41 -26.66 1.46
CA TYR A 48 2.45 -26.72 2.48
C TYR A 48 1.87 -26.69 3.89
N VAL A 49 0.75 -26.00 4.06
CA VAL A 49 -0.01 -26.00 5.33
C VAL A 49 -0.65 -27.37 5.56
N GLU A 50 -1.27 -27.95 4.53
CA GLU A 50 -1.84 -29.31 4.60
C GLU A 50 -0.76 -30.37 4.92
N ALA A 51 0.44 -30.21 4.37
CA ALA A 51 1.57 -31.08 4.65
C ALA A 51 2.20 -30.87 6.05
N GLY A 52 1.75 -29.84 6.78
CA GLY A 52 2.32 -29.48 8.08
C GLY A 52 3.69 -28.82 8.03
N SER A 53 4.13 -28.39 6.83
CA SER A 53 5.44 -27.75 6.61
C SER A 53 5.42 -26.26 7.00
N ILE A 54 4.27 -25.61 6.90
CA ILE A 54 4.07 -24.20 7.23
C ILE A 54 2.85 -24.07 8.16
N VAL A 55 2.99 -23.26 9.19
CA VAL A 55 1.86 -22.83 10.03
C VAL A 55 1.59 -21.36 9.74
N ILE A 56 0.33 -21.03 9.45
CA ILE A 56 -0.15 -19.66 9.25
C ILE A 56 -1.05 -19.28 10.41
N SER A 57 -0.78 -18.14 11.03
CA SER A 57 -1.65 -17.53 12.03
C SER A 57 -1.94 -16.07 11.69
N GLU A 58 -3.08 -15.57 12.13
CA GLU A 58 -3.44 -14.15 11.99
C GLU A 58 -2.89 -13.36 13.17
N GLU A 59 -2.40 -12.15 12.88
CA GLU A 59 -1.97 -11.19 13.90
C GLU A 59 -2.78 -9.90 13.76
N GLU A 60 -3.44 -9.47 14.83
CA GLU A 60 -4.13 -8.19 14.84
C GLU A 60 -3.13 -7.05 15.08
N LYS A 61 -3.32 -5.96 14.36
CA LYS A 61 -2.55 -4.73 14.49
C LYS A 61 -3.46 -3.53 14.49
N THR A 62 -3.29 -2.66 15.47
CA THR A 62 -3.95 -1.36 15.49
C THR A 62 -3.10 -0.33 14.77
N LEU A 63 -3.68 0.35 13.80
CA LEU A 63 -3.08 1.46 13.07
C LEU A 63 -3.77 2.77 13.48
N ILE A 64 -2.99 3.84 13.51
CA ILE A 64 -3.49 5.20 13.76
C ILE A 64 -3.03 6.06 12.60
N GLU A 65 -3.99 6.56 11.82
CA GLU A 65 -3.71 7.41 10.67
C GLU A 65 -4.57 8.66 10.71
N GLU A 66 -3.98 9.79 10.32
CA GLU A 66 -4.70 11.06 10.21
C GLU A 66 -5.85 10.93 9.21
N GLY A 67 -7.05 11.36 9.57
CA GLY A 67 -8.27 11.23 8.78
C GLY A 67 -9.02 9.92 9.00
N LEU A 68 -8.33 8.79 9.18
CA LEU A 68 -8.93 7.48 9.46
C LEU A 68 -9.10 7.20 10.97
N GLY A 69 -8.31 7.87 11.81
CA GLY A 69 -8.28 7.61 13.25
C GLY A 69 -7.60 6.28 13.58
N SER A 70 -8.07 5.64 14.65
CA SER A 70 -7.59 4.34 15.10
C SER A 70 -8.47 3.22 14.55
N TYR A 71 -7.87 2.21 13.95
CA TYR A 71 -8.57 1.04 13.43
C TYR A 71 -7.69 -0.20 13.49
N THR A 72 -8.32 -1.38 13.49
CA THR A 72 -7.62 -2.66 13.58
C THR A 72 -7.62 -3.38 12.23
N VAL A 73 -6.46 -3.91 11.86
CA VAL A 73 -6.26 -4.75 10.68
C VAL A 73 -5.59 -6.05 11.06
N LYS A 74 -5.66 -7.04 10.17
CA LYS A 74 -5.03 -8.33 10.36
C LYS A 74 -3.86 -8.51 9.42
N GLY A 75 -2.70 -8.85 9.97
CA GLY A 75 -1.55 -9.39 9.26
C GLY A 75 -1.51 -10.92 9.38
N LEU A 76 -0.44 -11.51 8.87
CA LEU A 76 -0.17 -12.94 8.95
C LEU A 76 1.21 -13.19 9.55
N ARG A 77 1.31 -14.27 10.29
CA ARG A 77 2.55 -14.86 10.76
C ARG A 77 2.71 -16.23 10.14
N LEU A 78 3.83 -16.45 9.47
CA LEU A 78 4.21 -17.72 8.88
C LEU A 78 5.35 -18.34 9.71
N GLU A 79 5.19 -19.60 10.04
CA GLU A 79 6.25 -20.36 10.74
C GLU A 79 6.58 -21.62 9.94
N PHE A 80 7.86 -21.83 9.66
CA PHE A 80 8.36 -23.04 9.04
C PHE A 80 9.79 -23.34 9.50
N GLY A 81 10.01 -24.56 10.00
CA GLY A 81 11.27 -24.90 10.68
C GLY A 81 11.48 -23.97 11.87
N HIS A 82 12.62 -23.28 11.88
CA HIS A 82 12.94 -22.25 12.88
C HIS A 82 12.75 -20.82 12.37
N HIS A 83 12.20 -20.66 11.16
CA HIS A 83 11.96 -19.34 10.56
C HIS A 83 10.59 -18.82 10.90
N ILE A 84 10.55 -17.53 11.18
CA ILE A 84 9.32 -16.76 11.39
C ILE A 84 9.33 -15.61 10.40
N ILE A 85 8.23 -15.46 9.66
CA ILE A 85 8.00 -14.34 8.76
C ILE A 85 6.72 -13.65 9.15
N SER A 86 6.76 -12.34 9.30
CA SER A 86 5.58 -11.51 9.58
C SER A 86 5.17 -10.74 8.32
N ILE A 87 3.89 -10.81 7.99
CA ILE A 87 3.27 -10.05 6.90
C ILE A 87 2.41 -8.99 7.55
N THR A 88 2.95 -7.77 7.64
CA THR A 88 2.48 -6.73 8.53
C THR A 88 1.94 -5.52 7.77
N PRO A 89 0.64 -5.20 7.90
CA PRO A 89 0.09 -3.96 7.37
C PRO A 89 0.76 -2.75 8.02
N VAL A 90 1.11 -1.75 7.19
CA VAL A 90 1.82 -0.55 7.64
C VAL A 90 0.89 0.67 7.63
N GLY A 91 0.08 0.84 6.58
CA GLY A 91 -0.84 1.96 6.48
C GLY A 91 -1.22 2.30 5.04
N THR A 92 -2.01 3.35 4.90
CA THR A 92 -2.57 3.81 3.62
C THR A 92 -1.95 5.10 3.10
N ARG A 93 -1.30 5.89 3.95
CA ARG A 93 -0.73 7.20 3.56
C ARG A 93 0.72 7.04 3.11
N LEU A 94 0.89 6.86 1.80
CA LEU A 94 2.19 6.66 1.17
C LEU A 94 2.24 7.39 -0.16
N ILE A 95 3.39 7.94 -0.49
CA ILE A 95 3.61 8.57 -1.80
C ILE A 95 3.53 7.49 -2.88
N GLY A 96 2.62 7.68 -3.85
CA GLY A 96 2.46 6.81 -5.01
C GLY A 96 1.75 5.48 -4.75
N SER A 97 1.20 5.24 -3.56
CA SER A 97 0.41 4.06 -3.26
C SER A 97 -0.72 4.33 -2.27
N VAL A 98 -1.72 3.47 -2.24
CA VAL A 98 -2.86 3.58 -1.33
C VAL A 98 -2.82 2.56 -0.20
N GLY A 99 -1.73 1.83 -0.07
CA GLY A 99 -1.52 0.89 1.02
C GLY A 99 -0.16 0.21 0.95
N ARG A 100 0.38 -0.15 2.11
CA ARG A 100 1.65 -0.86 2.26
C ARG A 100 1.53 -2.00 3.25
N VAL A 101 2.11 -3.12 2.87
CA VAL A 101 2.34 -4.30 3.72
C VAL A 101 3.83 -4.65 3.64
N ASP A 102 4.44 -4.90 4.77
CA ASP A 102 5.82 -5.37 4.85
C ASP A 102 5.85 -6.89 5.11
N VAL A 103 6.67 -7.58 4.33
CA VAL A 103 7.02 -8.99 4.55
C VAL A 103 8.38 -9.00 5.23
N ILE A 104 8.39 -9.31 6.52
CA ILE A 104 9.55 -9.20 7.41
C ILE A 104 10.03 -10.60 7.77
N GLY A 105 11.23 -10.94 7.34
CA GLY A 105 11.92 -12.17 7.71
C GLY A 105 13.19 -11.91 8.48
N PRO A 106 13.93 -12.98 8.85
CA PRO A 106 15.13 -12.86 9.69
C PRO A 106 16.31 -12.13 9.02
N LYS A 107 16.36 -12.08 7.70
CA LYS A 107 17.49 -11.49 6.96
C LYS A 107 17.15 -10.24 6.17
N ALA A 108 15.91 -10.11 5.74
CA ALA A 108 15.46 -8.97 4.92
C ALA A 108 13.99 -8.65 5.12
N THR A 109 13.60 -7.47 4.64
CA THR A 109 12.22 -7.02 4.54
C THR A 109 11.92 -6.67 3.09
N GLN A 110 10.78 -7.15 2.59
CA GLN A 110 10.25 -6.79 1.28
C GLN A 110 8.97 -5.98 1.44
N ARG A 111 8.72 -5.04 0.53
CA ARG A 111 7.56 -4.16 0.58
C ARG A 111 6.55 -4.54 -0.49
N LEU A 112 5.31 -4.74 -0.08
CA LEU A 112 4.17 -4.85 -0.98
C LEU A 112 3.43 -3.53 -0.94
N LEU A 113 3.17 -2.96 -2.10
CA LEU A 113 2.41 -1.72 -2.24
C LEU A 113 1.12 -1.97 -3.02
N LEU A 114 0.06 -1.33 -2.56
CA LEU A 114 -1.21 -1.30 -3.25
C LEU A 114 -1.22 -0.13 -4.23
N VAL A 115 -1.09 -0.43 -5.50
CA VAL A 115 -0.89 0.54 -6.58
C VAL A 115 -1.86 0.27 -7.73
N ASP A 116 -1.97 1.20 -8.67
CA ASP A 116 -2.67 0.97 -9.93
C ASP A 116 -2.12 -0.29 -10.61
N LYS A 117 -3.02 -1.18 -11.00
CA LYS A 117 -2.68 -2.46 -11.64
C LYS A 117 -1.81 -2.28 -12.89
N THR A 118 -1.98 -1.18 -13.61
CA THR A 118 -1.20 -0.86 -14.82
C THR A 118 0.14 -0.19 -14.53
N ALA A 119 0.36 0.31 -13.32
CA ALA A 119 1.59 1.02 -12.96
C ALA A 119 2.78 0.08 -12.85
N SER A 120 3.92 0.46 -13.44
CA SER A 120 5.22 -0.22 -13.33
C SER A 120 6.21 0.55 -12.44
N GLU A 121 5.88 1.80 -12.13
CA GLU A 121 6.67 2.73 -11.30
C GLU A 121 5.75 3.75 -10.65
N PRO A 122 6.21 4.48 -9.61
CA PRO A 122 5.42 5.52 -8.98
C PRO A 122 5.04 6.62 -9.96
N ASN A 123 3.76 6.92 -10.05
CA ASN A 123 3.28 8.07 -10.82
C ASN A 123 3.29 9.31 -9.92
N ILE A 124 4.44 9.99 -9.89
CA ILE A 124 4.65 11.21 -9.12
C ILE A 124 4.71 12.38 -10.09
N ALA A 125 3.70 13.25 -10.06
CA ALA A 125 3.78 14.51 -10.74
C ALA A 125 4.52 15.53 -9.85
N THR A 126 5.67 15.99 -10.29
CA THR A 126 6.41 17.08 -9.66
C THR A 126 6.17 18.37 -10.43
N TYR A 127 5.71 19.40 -9.72
CA TYR A 127 5.62 20.75 -10.27
C TYR A 127 6.68 21.63 -9.61
N ILE A 128 7.37 22.42 -10.44
CA ILE A 128 8.27 23.47 -9.96
C ILE A 128 7.43 24.73 -9.85
N THR A 129 7.27 25.24 -8.63
CA THR A 129 6.58 26.50 -8.39
C THR A 129 7.39 27.68 -8.96
N PRO A 130 6.77 28.84 -9.23
CA PRO A 130 7.49 30.03 -9.75
C PRO A 130 8.63 30.53 -8.85
N ASN A 131 8.64 30.15 -7.57
CA ASN A 131 9.71 30.46 -6.61
C ASN A 131 10.79 29.38 -6.54
N GLY A 132 10.72 28.33 -7.38
CA GLY A 132 11.76 27.29 -7.45
C GLY A 132 11.61 26.18 -6.38
N GLU A 133 10.51 26.17 -5.64
CA GLU A 133 10.19 25.08 -4.71
C GLU A 133 9.60 23.91 -5.49
N VAL A 134 9.96 22.69 -5.09
CA VAL A 134 9.43 21.46 -5.70
C VAL A 134 8.24 21.00 -4.88
N GLU A 135 7.05 21.13 -5.43
CA GLU A 135 5.85 20.50 -4.85
C GLU A 135 5.61 19.13 -5.47
N VAL A 136 5.48 18.13 -4.62
CA VAL A 136 5.13 16.77 -5.02
C VAL A 136 3.63 16.60 -4.89
N PHE A 137 2.93 16.54 -6.02
CA PHE A 137 1.50 16.25 -6.03
C PHE A 137 1.26 14.75 -6.18
N GLU A 138 0.58 14.17 -5.20
CA GLU A 138 -0.03 12.86 -5.38
C GLU A 138 -1.31 13.00 -6.20
N ALA A 139 -1.39 12.32 -7.32
CA ALA A 139 -2.59 12.26 -8.15
C ALA A 139 -3.70 11.38 -7.52
N THR A 140 -3.87 11.43 -6.19
CA THR A 140 -4.70 10.47 -5.45
C THR A 140 -6.14 10.91 -5.22
N GLY A 141 -6.48 12.19 -5.35
CA GLY A 141 -7.80 12.69 -4.90
C GLY A 141 -8.99 12.29 -5.77
N GLN A 142 -8.88 12.28 -7.10
CA GLN A 142 -10.00 12.02 -8.02
C GLN A 142 -10.04 10.62 -8.61
N TYR A 143 -8.97 9.84 -8.49
CA TYR A 143 -8.83 8.53 -9.15
C TYR A 143 -9.18 7.33 -8.29
N PHE A 144 -9.39 7.53 -6.99
CA PHE A 144 -9.50 6.46 -6.01
C PHE A 144 -10.60 5.42 -6.32
N VAL A 145 -11.73 5.88 -6.84
CA VAL A 145 -12.91 5.01 -7.11
C VAL A 145 -12.86 4.36 -8.50
N LYS A 146 -12.03 4.88 -9.42
CA LYS A 146 -11.98 4.43 -10.82
C LYS A 146 -10.76 3.57 -11.16
N VAL A 147 -9.84 3.40 -10.23
CA VAL A 147 -8.59 2.68 -10.44
C VAL A 147 -8.73 1.24 -9.98
N ASP A 148 -8.26 0.31 -10.79
CA ASP A 148 -8.11 -1.09 -10.40
C ASP A 148 -6.81 -1.24 -9.59
N TRP A 149 -6.95 -1.39 -8.28
CA TRP A 149 -5.84 -1.48 -7.34
C TRP A 149 -5.35 -2.90 -7.20
N ALA A 150 -4.04 -3.11 -7.32
CA ALA A 150 -3.39 -4.40 -7.19
C ALA A 150 -2.17 -4.34 -6.26
N TRP A 151 -1.93 -5.46 -5.57
CA TRP A 151 -0.71 -5.66 -4.80
C TRP A 151 0.47 -5.92 -5.72
N LYS A 152 1.56 -5.17 -5.51
CA LYS A 152 2.82 -5.35 -6.23
C LYS A 152 4.01 -5.32 -5.28
N LEU A 153 5.05 -6.09 -5.63
CA LEU A 153 6.35 -5.98 -5.00
C LEU A 153 7.01 -4.68 -5.44
N ALA A 154 7.50 -3.89 -4.50
CA ALA A 154 8.18 -2.64 -4.77
C ALA A 154 9.68 -2.74 -4.44
N THR A 155 10.53 -2.29 -5.36
CA THR A 155 11.96 -2.13 -5.10
C THR A 155 12.21 -0.96 -4.14
N ARG A 156 13.44 -0.86 -3.62
CA ARG A 156 13.83 0.23 -2.73
C ARG A 156 14.23 1.49 -3.50
N PRO A 157 14.02 2.70 -2.93
CA PRO A 157 14.58 3.92 -3.46
C PRO A 157 16.10 3.80 -3.71
N PRO A 158 16.69 4.56 -4.66
CA PRO A 158 16.06 5.67 -5.40
C PRO A 158 15.19 5.24 -6.58
N GLU A 159 15.41 4.07 -7.16
CA GLU A 159 14.62 3.57 -8.28
C GLU A 159 13.54 2.60 -7.80
N VAL A 160 12.34 3.12 -7.59
CA VAL A 160 11.19 2.29 -7.21
C VAL A 160 10.53 1.75 -8.47
N LYS A 161 10.49 0.43 -8.59
CA LYS A 161 9.78 -0.29 -9.65
C LYS A 161 8.82 -1.30 -9.02
N TYR A 162 7.71 -1.53 -9.72
CA TYR A 162 6.67 -2.44 -9.29
C TYR A 162 6.70 -3.71 -10.13
N THR A 163 6.65 -4.85 -9.43
CA THR A 163 6.53 -6.17 -10.05
C THR A 163 5.21 -6.79 -9.60
N HIS A 164 4.51 -7.41 -10.53
CA HIS A 164 3.27 -8.12 -10.24
C HIS A 164 3.47 -9.17 -9.14
N LEU A 165 2.51 -9.23 -8.21
CA LEU A 165 2.52 -10.20 -7.13
C LEU A 165 1.65 -11.41 -7.52
N ASP A 166 2.29 -12.55 -7.70
CA ASP A 166 1.68 -13.86 -7.89
C ASP A 166 2.33 -14.88 -6.94
N ALA A 167 1.93 -16.13 -7.05
CA ALA A 167 2.48 -17.21 -6.20
C ALA A 167 4.01 -17.33 -6.31
N ASN A 168 4.56 -17.27 -7.54
CA ASN A 168 5.99 -17.39 -7.76
C ASN A 168 6.77 -16.21 -7.17
N ALA A 169 6.29 -14.98 -7.43
CA ALA A 169 6.88 -13.78 -6.85
C ALA A 169 6.82 -13.81 -5.31
N PHE A 170 5.74 -14.34 -4.74
CA PHE A 170 5.60 -14.50 -3.30
C PHE A 170 6.60 -15.54 -2.74
N PHE A 171 6.80 -16.67 -3.39
CA PHE A 171 7.81 -17.65 -2.98
C PHE A 171 9.22 -17.06 -3.03
N ASP A 172 9.55 -16.28 -4.07
CA ASP A 172 10.82 -15.57 -4.16
C ASP A 172 11.01 -14.57 -3.01
N ILE A 173 9.94 -13.86 -2.63
CA ILE A 173 9.94 -12.98 -1.46
C ILE A 173 10.25 -13.76 -0.19
N LEU A 174 9.59 -14.89 0.05
CA LEU A 174 9.83 -15.72 1.23
C LEU A 174 11.28 -16.20 1.29
N MET A 175 11.83 -16.67 0.17
CA MET A 175 13.23 -17.09 0.07
C MET A 175 14.18 -15.93 0.37
N LYS A 176 13.89 -14.75 -0.15
CA LYS A 176 14.74 -13.57 0.04
C LYS A 176 14.71 -13.04 1.47
N VAL A 177 13.56 -13.01 2.14
CA VAL A 177 13.50 -12.51 3.51
C VAL A 177 14.11 -13.46 4.53
N VAL A 178 14.26 -14.75 4.17
CA VAL A 178 14.91 -15.76 4.99
C VAL A 178 16.43 -15.81 4.75
N ASN A 179 16.88 -15.71 3.51
CA ASN A 179 18.27 -15.93 3.12
C ASN A 179 19.08 -14.63 2.94
N GLY A 180 18.43 -13.54 2.69
CA GLY A 180 19.03 -12.22 2.42
C GLY A 180 19.14 -11.89 0.96
#